data_a187c78f9e0c5f0a2f61db901f759840
#
_entry.id   a187c78f9e0c5f0a2f61db901f759840
#
_cell.length_a   1.000
_cell.length_b   1.000
_cell.length_c   1.000
_cell.angle_alpha   90.00
_cell.angle_beta   90.00
_cell.angle_gamma   90.00
#
_symmetry.space_group_name_H-M   'P 1'
#
loop_
_entity.id
_entity.type
_entity.pdbx_description
1 polymer ?
#
loop_
_entity_poly.entity_id
_entity_poly.type
_entity_poly.pdbx_seq_one_letter_code
_entity_poly.pdbx_strand_id
1 'polypeptide(L)'
;VKLISGFEVLALLHTAHAKRLEGDQGNADLLFKEALKKSGRPPLRLSLAAAIYFASSQRLDEARRILSARSSRDHDAVSIAALFKHAAAGHSVPGLVGSATDGMSEALFDIASALQRERGNNAAMIMVQLALHMRPAFPLAQLLVGEILDDRGQHEAALRIYRGLPTLSAYHSLASLRAASSLQDLDRIDESIELLTELARSRLTDPTPLIRIGDM
;
A
#
# COMPACT_ATOMS: atom_id res chain seq x y z
N VAL A 1 7.40 -24.39 -3.53
CA VAL A 1 8.69 -23.73 -3.76
C VAL A 1 8.53 -22.20 -3.91
N LYS A 2 7.55 -21.71 -4.68
CA LYS A 2 7.29 -20.24 -4.82
C LYS A 2 6.84 -19.56 -3.53
N LEU A 3 6.07 -20.24 -2.69
CA LEU A 3 5.60 -19.73 -1.41
C LEU A 3 6.77 -19.42 -0.47
N ILE A 4 7.75 -20.32 -0.41
CA ILE A 4 8.93 -20.20 0.48
C ILE A 4 9.77 -18.98 0.09
N SER A 5 9.98 -18.72 -1.20
CA SER A 5 10.78 -17.56 -1.65
C SER A 5 10.10 -16.22 -1.35
N GLY A 6 8.77 -16.16 -1.39
CA GLY A 6 8.01 -14.97 -1.02
C GLY A 6 8.13 -14.64 0.47
N PHE A 7 8.04 -15.64 1.33
CA PHE A 7 8.21 -15.48 2.79
C PHE A 7 9.63 -15.08 3.18
N GLU A 8 10.65 -15.56 2.48
CA GLU A 8 12.02 -15.11 2.73
C GLU A 8 12.22 -13.61 2.49
N VAL A 9 11.65 -13.08 1.40
CA VAL A 9 11.71 -11.65 1.09
C VAL A 9 10.98 -10.83 2.15
N LEU A 10 9.81 -11.29 2.60
CA LEU A 10 9.07 -10.63 3.70
C LEU A 10 9.87 -10.71 5.02
N ALA A 11 10.48 -11.84 5.33
CA ALA A 11 11.32 -11.98 6.54
C ALA A 11 12.48 -11.00 6.51
N LEU A 12 13.18 -10.87 5.36
CA LEU A 12 14.25 -9.89 5.19
C LEU A 12 13.75 -8.46 5.38
N LEU A 13 12.62 -8.10 4.78
CA LEU A 13 12.00 -6.78 4.90
C LEU A 13 11.69 -6.43 6.36
N HIS A 14 11.00 -7.32 7.07
CA HIS A 14 10.61 -7.07 8.47
C HIS A 14 11.81 -7.09 9.42
N THR A 15 12.81 -7.95 9.17
CA THR A 15 14.07 -7.92 9.93
C THR A 15 14.83 -6.62 9.68
N ALA A 16 14.84 -6.10 8.44
CA ALA A 16 15.45 -4.80 8.13
C ALA A 16 14.78 -3.66 8.92
N HIS A 17 13.44 -3.65 9.02
CA HIS A 17 12.73 -2.68 9.84
C HIS A 17 13.05 -2.81 11.33
N ALA A 18 13.15 -4.04 11.86
CA ALA A 18 13.55 -4.28 13.25
C ALA A 18 14.96 -3.76 13.52
N LYS A 19 15.92 -4.07 12.65
CA LYS A 19 17.31 -3.59 12.78
C LYS A 19 17.40 -2.05 12.75
N ARG A 20 16.61 -1.42 11.89
CA ARG A 20 16.50 0.04 11.86
C ARG A 20 15.98 0.61 13.19
N LEU A 21 14.96 0.00 13.78
CA LEU A 21 14.41 0.42 15.09
C LEU A 21 15.40 0.21 16.24
N GLU A 22 16.26 -0.82 16.14
CA GLU A 22 17.35 -1.07 17.10
C GLU A 22 18.52 -0.06 16.93
N GLY A 23 18.50 0.77 15.87
CA GLY A 23 19.61 1.67 15.54
C GLY A 23 20.75 1.01 14.76
N ASP A 24 20.59 -0.27 14.39
CA ASP A 24 21.59 -1.05 13.63
C ASP A 24 21.44 -0.77 12.12
N GLN A 25 21.86 0.44 11.71
CA GLN A 25 21.76 0.91 10.34
C GLN A 25 22.53 0.03 9.34
N GLY A 26 23.69 -0.52 9.74
CA GLY A 26 24.52 -1.34 8.88
C GLY A 26 23.80 -2.64 8.46
N ASN A 27 23.23 -3.36 9.41
CA ASN A 27 22.46 -4.56 9.12
C ASN A 27 21.14 -4.25 8.45
N ALA A 28 20.46 -3.16 8.79
CA ALA A 28 19.26 -2.72 8.09
C ALA A 28 19.53 -2.49 6.59
N ASP A 29 20.64 -1.81 6.25
CA ASP A 29 21.09 -1.57 4.88
C ASP A 29 21.26 -2.87 4.09
N LEU A 30 21.99 -3.81 4.67
CA LEU A 30 22.27 -5.10 4.05
C LEU A 30 20.98 -5.88 3.77
N LEU A 31 20.07 -5.91 4.76
CA LEU A 31 18.82 -6.65 4.67
C LEU A 31 17.87 -6.04 3.63
N PHE A 32 17.73 -4.70 3.55
CA PHE A 32 16.94 -4.05 2.48
C PHE A 32 17.50 -4.35 1.10
N LYS A 33 18.81 -4.27 0.91
CA LYS A 33 19.48 -4.58 -0.37
C LYS A 33 19.30 -6.05 -0.74
N GLU A 34 19.42 -6.95 0.22
CA GLU A 34 19.22 -8.39 0.01
C GLU A 34 17.78 -8.72 -0.37
N ALA A 35 16.79 -8.13 0.31
CA ALA A 35 15.37 -8.28 -0.02
C ALA A 35 15.07 -7.83 -1.47
N LEU A 36 15.59 -6.67 -1.88
CA LEU A 36 15.44 -6.17 -3.24
C LEU A 36 16.09 -7.12 -4.27
N LYS A 37 17.33 -7.57 -4.01
CA LYS A 37 18.07 -8.49 -4.88
C LYS A 37 17.36 -9.84 -5.01
N LYS A 38 16.92 -10.41 -3.90
CA LYS A 38 16.29 -11.75 -3.86
C LYS A 38 14.93 -11.76 -4.53
N SER A 39 14.21 -10.63 -4.52
CA SER A 39 12.92 -10.48 -5.19
C SER A 39 13.04 -10.48 -6.72
N GLY A 40 14.21 -10.19 -7.29
CA GLY A 40 14.42 -10.05 -8.74
C GLY A 40 13.64 -8.88 -9.36
N ARG A 41 12.32 -8.95 -9.37
CA ARG A 41 11.41 -7.83 -9.68
C ARG A 41 10.64 -7.46 -8.41
N PRO A 42 11.15 -6.52 -7.61
CA PRO A 42 10.55 -6.21 -6.31
C PRO A 42 9.10 -5.73 -6.45
N PRO A 43 8.18 -6.21 -5.61
CA PRO A 43 6.84 -5.64 -5.50
C PRO A 43 6.92 -4.15 -5.17
N LEU A 44 5.89 -3.36 -5.57
CA LEU A 44 5.84 -1.91 -5.28
C LEU A 44 6.09 -1.63 -3.79
N ARG A 45 5.44 -2.37 -2.93
CA ARG A 45 5.53 -2.21 -1.48
C ARG A 45 6.96 -2.38 -0.94
N LEU A 46 7.70 -3.40 -1.39
CA LEU A 46 9.11 -3.57 -1.02
C LEU A 46 9.97 -2.41 -1.54
N SER A 47 9.73 -1.99 -2.79
CA SER A 47 10.46 -0.86 -3.38
C SER A 47 10.19 0.44 -2.62
N LEU A 48 8.93 0.69 -2.22
CA LEU A 48 8.56 1.86 -1.41
C LEU A 48 9.18 1.80 -0.01
N ALA A 49 9.11 0.67 0.66
CA ALA A 49 9.70 0.50 1.99
C ALA A 49 11.21 0.78 1.99
N ALA A 50 11.92 0.19 1.03
CA ALA A 50 13.35 0.42 0.87
C ALA A 50 13.66 1.88 0.49
N ALA A 51 12.92 2.46 -0.45
CA ALA A 51 13.12 3.86 -0.86
C ALA A 51 12.86 4.85 0.30
N ILE A 52 11.82 4.63 1.09
CA ILE A 52 11.54 5.45 2.29
C ILE A 52 12.67 5.28 3.31
N TYR A 53 13.17 4.07 3.51
CA TYR A 53 14.30 3.83 4.39
C TYR A 53 15.54 4.61 3.95
N PHE A 54 15.95 4.51 2.68
CA PHE A 54 17.11 5.23 2.17
C PHE A 54 16.90 6.75 2.18
N ALA A 55 15.69 7.24 1.86
CA ALA A 55 15.36 8.65 1.94
C ALA A 55 15.41 9.19 3.38
N SER A 56 14.91 8.42 4.36
CA SER A 56 14.98 8.80 5.79
C SER A 56 16.41 8.84 6.33
N SER A 57 17.32 8.11 5.67
CA SER A 57 18.75 8.09 5.96
C SER A 57 19.55 9.09 5.10
N GLN A 58 18.89 10.09 4.48
CA GLN A 58 19.47 11.12 3.59
C GLN A 58 20.13 10.56 2.32
N ARG A 59 19.81 9.34 1.92
CA ARG A 59 20.39 8.64 0.75
C ARG A 59 19.43 8.71 -0.44
N LEU A 60 19.13 9.93 -0.88
CA LEU A 60 18.09 10.21 -1.89
C LEU A 60 18.38 9.58 -3.25
N ASP A 61 19.64 9.44 -3.65
CA ASP A 61 20.00 8.85 -4.94
C ASP A 61 19.76 7.34 -4.97
N GLU A 62 19.94 6.64 -3.85
CA GLU A 62 19.59 5.23 -3.73
C GLU A 62 18.07 5.04 -3.78
N ALA A 63 17.33 5.88 -3.04
CA ALA A 63 15.88 5.86 -3.06
C ALA A 63 15.32 6.12 -4.47
N ARG A 64 15.88 7.10 -5.21
CA ARG A 64 15.50 7.37 -6.60
C ARG A 64 15.78 6.20 -7.52
N ARG A 65 16.96 5.57 -7.43
CA ARG A 65 17.32 4.40 -8.24
C ARG A 65 16.37 3.23 -8.05
N ILE A 66 15.94 2.96 -6.82
CA ILE A 66 14.98 1.88 -6.51
C ILE A 66 13.65 2.14 -7.20
N LEU A 67 13.17 3.39 -7.20
CA LEU A 67 11.86 3.74 -7.74
C LEU A 67 11.89 3.97 -9.26
N SER A 68 13.00 4.48 -9.83
CA SER A 68 13.14 4.67 -11.29
C SER A 68 13.22 3.35 -12.06
N ALA A 69 13.62 2.26 -11.41
CA ALA A 69 13.57 0.92 -11.98
C ALA A 69 12.13 0.41 -12.21
N ARG A 70 11.11 1.17 -11.78
CA ARG A 70 9.70 0.88 -12.00
C ARG A 70 9.10 1.80 -13.07
N SER A 71 8.18 1.24 -13.86
CA SER A 71 7.47 2.00 -14.89
C SER A 71 6.59 3.10 -14.26
N SER A 72 6.57 4.29 -14.87
CA SER A 72 5.87 5.52 -14.44
C SER A 72 4.32 5.45 -14.46
N ARG A 73 3.74 4.27 -14.62
CA ARG A 73 2.28 4.09 -14.72
C ARG A 73 1.58 3.80 -13.40
N ASP A 74 2.31 3.70 -12.31
CA ASP A 74 1.70 3.42 -10.99
C ASP A 74 1.19 4.73 -10.37
N HIS A 75 -0.07 4.76 -9.96
CA HIS A 75 -0.74 5.89 -9.27
C HIS A 75 0.02 6.40 -8.03
N ASP A 76 0.95 5.61 -7.52
CA ASP A 76 1.82 5.96 -6.39
C ASP A 76 2.93 6.96 -6.75
N ALA A 77 3.17 7.23 -8.04
CA ALA A 77 4.22 8.14 -8.50
C ALA A 77 4.06 9.56 -7.91
N VAL A 78 2.82 10.02 -7.72
CA VAL A 78 2.54 11.35 -7.13
C VAL A 78 2.94 11.41 -5.66
N SER A 79 2.61 10.38 -4.87
CA SER A 79 2.97 10.30 -3.45
C SER A 79 4.47 10.15 -3.27
N ILE A 80 5.13 9.43 -4.16
CA ILE A 80 6.58 9.27 -4.23
C ILE A 80 7.26 10.58 -4.58
N ALA A 81 6.76 11.33 -5.57
CA ALA A 81 7.29 12.63 -5.94
C ALA A 81 7.17 13.66 -4.81
N ALA A 82 6.04 13.65 -4.09
CA ALA A 82 5.84 14.50 -2.91
C ALA A 82 6.84 14.16 -1.79
N LEU A 83 7.08 12.85 -1.53
CA LEU A 83 8.07 12.38 -0.57
C LEU A 83 9.48 12.90 -0.91
N PHE A 84 9.90 12.78 -2.18
CA PHE A 84 11.20 13.27 -2.61
C PHE A 84 11.32 14.79 -2.56
N LYS A 85 10.26 15.51 -2.92
CA LYS A 85 10.24 16.98 -2.80
C LYS A 85 10.42 17.41 -1.34
N HIS A 86 9.74 16.73 -0.41
CA HIS A 86 9.85 16.98 1.02
C HIS A 86 11.26 16.69 1.54
N ALA A 87 11.84 15.55 1.19
CA ALA A 87 13.20 15.16 1.56
C ALA A 87 14.25 16.09 0.93
N ALA A 88 14.09 16.50 -0.33
CA ALA A 88 15.00 17.42 -1.02
C ALA A 88 14.98 18.82 -0.42
N ALA A 89 13.88 19.23 0.22
CA ALA A 89 13.78 20.46 0.99
C ALA A 89 14.45 20.38 2.38
N GLY A 90 15.15 19.28 2.69
CA GLY A 90 15.83 19.08 3.98
C GLY A 90 14.92 18.66 5.12
N HIS A 91 13.64 18.39 4.85
CA HIS A 91 12.74 17.92 5.88
C HIS A 91 12.97 16.44 6.19
N SER A 92 12.79 16.07 7.45
CA SER A 92 12.87 14.67 7.87
C SER A 92 11.75 13.85 7.20
N VAL A 93 12.13 12.74 6.57
CA VAL A 93 11.19 11.76 6.02
C VAL A 93 10.91 10.72 7.10
N PRO A 94 9.68 10.62 7.60
CA PRO A 94 9.33 9.57 8.55
C PRO A 94 9.55 8.20 7.92
N GLY A 95 10.12 7.27 8.68
CA GLY A 95 10.18 5.87 8.26
C GLY A 95 8.78 5.26 8.16
N LEU A 96 8.61 4.26 7.29
CA LEU A 96 7.34 3.53 7.15
C LEU A 96 6.91 2.86 8.47
N VAL A 97 7.89 2.43 9.26
CA VAL A 97 7.74 1.77 10.55
C VAL A 97 8.37 2.68 11.61
N GLY A 98 7.59 3.31 12.46
CA GLY A 98 8.06 4.22 13.51
C GLY A 98 8.25 3.54 14.87
N SER A 99 7.63 2.38 15.08
CA SER A 99 7.62 1.63 16.33
C SER A 99 7.57 0.12 16.08
N ALA A 100 7.81 -0.67 17.13
CA ALA A 100 7.64 -2.13 17.07
C ALA A 100 6.18 -2.50 16.72
N THR A 101 5.21 -1.76 17.24
CA THR A 101 3.78 -1.95 16.94
C THR A 101 3.48 -1.72 15.46
N ASP A 102 4.07 -0.66 14.85
CA ASP A 102 3.94 -0.44 13.39
C ASP A 102 4.55 -1.60 12.62
N GLY A 103 5.74 -2.07 13.01
CA GLY A 103 6.41 -3.19 12.37
C GLY A 103 5.59 -4.48 12.40
N MET A 104 4.97 -4.78 13.55
CA MET A 104 4.08 -5.93 13.69
C MET A 104 2.81 -5.77 12.85
N SER A 105 2.21 -4.58 12.82
CA SER A 105 1.05 -4.27 11.98
C SER A 105 1.36 -4.47 10.49
N GLU A 106 2.52 -3.99 10.03
CA GLU A 106 2.99 -4.19 8.65
C GLU A 106 3.19 -5.67 8.32
N ALA A 107 3.81 -6.45 9.24
CA ALA A 107 4.03 -7.88 9.03
C ALA A 107 2.70 -8.67 8.94
N LEU A 108 1.76 -8.37 9.82
CA LEU A 108 0.42 -8.96 9.79
C LEU A 108 -0.34 -8.61 8.51
N PHE A 109 -0.24 -7.36 8.04
CA PHE A 109 -0.82 -6.94 6.77
C PHE A 109 -0.20 -7.69 5.57
N ASP A 110 1.12 -7.86 5.54
CA ASP A 110 1.79 -8.57 4.46
C ASP A 110 1.40 -10.07 4.43
N ILE A 111 1.25 -10.70 5.60
CA ILE A 111 0.72 -12.07 5.72
C ILE A 111 -0.74 -12.12 5.24
N ALA A 112 -1.58 -11.17 5.66
CA ALA A 112 -2.97 -11.08 5.22
C ALA A 112 -3.08 -10.96 3.71
N SER A 113 -2.25 -10.08 3.11
CA SER A 113 -2.20 -9.87 1.66
C SER A 113 -1.74 -11.12 0.90
N ALA A 114 -0.82 -11.90 1.47
CA ALA A 114 -0.40 -13.17 0.88
C ALA A 114 -1.52 -14.22 0.94
N LEU A 115 -2.17 -14.35 2.09
CA LEU A 115 -3.30 -15.28 2.28
C LEU A 115 -4.49 -14.94 1.37
N GLN A 116 -4.82 -13.66 1.22
CA GLN A 116 -5.93 -13.22 0.35
C GLN A 116 -5.66 -13.62 -1.12
N ARG A 117 -4.43 -13.45 -1.62
CA ARG A 117 -4.06 -13.91 -2.97
C ARG A 117 -4.20 -15.42 -3.18
N GLU A 118 -4.02 -16.21 -2.13
CA GLU A 118 -4.23 -17.67 -2.13
C GLU A 118 -5.70 -18.06 -1.85
N ARG A 119 -6.63 -17.09 -1.91
CA ARG A 119 -8.05 -17.25 -1.58
C ARG A 119 -8.35 -17.68 -0.14
N GLY A 120 -7.40 -17.47 0.75
CA GLY A 120 -7.53 -17.72 2.19
C GLY A 120 -8.25 -16.59 2.93
N ASN A 121 -9.40 -16.11 2.41
CA ASN A 121 -10.09 -14.89 2.88
C ASN A 121 -10.43 -14.89 4.37
N ASN A 122 -10.70 -16.06 4.98
CA ASN A 122 -10.97 -16.12 6.43
C ASN A 122 -9.71 -15.84 7.25
N ALA A 123 -8.59 -16.49 6.92
CA ALA A 123 -7.32 -16.28 7.61
C ALA A 123 -6.77 -14.87 7.32
N ALA A 124 -6.90 -14.38 6.08
CA ALA A 124 -6.54 -13.03 5.69
C ALA A 124 -7.32 -11.99 6.52
N MET A 125 -8.62 -12.16 6.71
CA MET A 125 -9.45 -11.27 7.53
C MET A 125 -8.97 -11.23 8.98
N ILE A 126 -8.64 -12.37 9.58
CA ILE A 126 -8.11 -12.40 10.95
C ILE A 126 -6.81 -11.61 11.04
N MET A 127 -5.87 -11.85 10.13
CA MET A 127 -4.57 -11.17 10.14
C MET A 127 -4.68 -9.66 9.90
N VAL A 128 -5.54 -9.22 8.98
CA VAL A 128 -5.71 -7.79 8.71
C VAL A 128 -6.44 -7.08 9.86
N GLN A 129 -7.37 -7.74 10.54
CA GLN A 129 -8.02 -7.19 11.73
C GLN A 129 -7.04 -7.04 12.90
N LEU A 130 -6.13 -7.99 13.10
CA LEU A 130 -5.05 -7.86 14.07
C LEU A 130 -4.13 -6.69 13.72
N ALA A 131 -3.79 -6.52 12.43
CA ALA A 131 -3.00 -5.37 11.98
C ALA A 131 -3.71 -4.03 12.28
N LEU A 132 -5.02 -3.94 12.05
CA LEU A 132 -5.82 -2.75 12.34
C LEU A 132 -6.02 -2.53 13.84
N HIS A 133 -6.09 -3.60 14.64
CA HIS A 133 -6.13 -3.46 16.09
C HIS A 133 -4.86 -2.79 16.63
N MET A 134 -3.71 -3.13 16.07
CA MET A 134 -2.43 -2.53 16.46
C MET A 134 -2.24 -1.12 15.88
N ARG A 135 -2.73 -0.86 14.67
CA ARG A 135 -2.63 0.43 13.98
C ARG A 135 -3.95 0.76 13.27
N PRO A 136 -4.93 1.37 13.98
CA PRO A 136 -6.25 1.66 13.40
C PRO A 136 -6.22 2.54 12.16
N ALA A 137 -5.30 3.52 12.10
CA ALA A 137 -5.09 4.40 10.94
C ALA A 137 -4.10 3.78 9.93
N PHE A 138 -4.40 2.57 9.45
CA PHE A 138 -3.61 1.90 8.41
C PHE A 138 -4.42 1.74 7.12
N PRO A 139 -4.34 2.71 6.18
CA PRO A 139 -5.21 2.75 5.00
C PRO A 139 -5.14 1.50 4.13
N LEU A 140 -3.94 0.92 3.93
CA LEU A 140 -3.78 -0.31 3.14
C LEU A 140 -4.48 -1.51 3.79
N ALA A 141 -4.43 -1.61 5.12
CA ALA A 141 -5.13 -2.67 5.83
C ALA A 141 -6.66 -2.47 5.76
N GLN A 142 -7.14 -1.22 5.83
CA GLN A 142 -8.55 -0.89 5.63
C GLN A 142 -9.01 -1.26 4.21
N LEU A 143 -8.23 -0.92 3.18
CA LEU A 143 -8.51 -1.34 1.80
C LEU A 143 -8.60 -2.85 1.66
N LEU A 144 -7.67 -3.60 2.25
CA LEU A 144 -7.69 -5.05 2.20
C LEU A 144 -8.93 -5.64 2.87
N VAL A 145 -9.40 -5.05 3.99
CA VAL A 145 -10.69 -5.45 4.59
C VAL A 145 -11.85 -5.26 3.61
N GLY A 146 -11.90 -4.09 2.94
CA GLY A 146 -12.90 -3.82 1.91
C GLY A 146 -12.85 -4.85 0.78
N GLU A 147 -11.67 -5.15 0.25
CA GLU A 147 -11.47 -6.15 -0.81
C GLU A 147 -11.94 -7.55 -0.39
N ILE A 148 -11.62 -7.98 0.83
CA ILE A 148 -12.07 -9.27 1.35
C ILE A 148 -13.61 -9.30 1.53
N LEU A 149 -14.21 -8.17 1.90
CA LEU A 149 -15.67 -8.07 2.02
C LEU A 149 -16.34 -8.13 0.64
N ASP A 150 -15.79 -7.45 -0.37
CA ASP A 150 -16.27 -7.52 -1.76
C ASP A 150 -16.15 -8.94 -2.31
N ASP A 151 -15.02 -9.62 -2.10
CA ASP A 151 -14.82 -11.03 -2.48
C ASP A 151 -15.87 -11.98 -1.85
N ARG A 152 -16.51 -11.57 -0.75
CA ARG A 152 -17.57 -12.32 -0.07
C ARG A 152 -18.98 -11.87 -0.47
N GLY A 153 -19.11 -10.98 -1.45
CA GLY A 153 -20.39 -10.38 -1.83
C GLY A 153 -20.98 -9.42 -0.80
N GLN A 154 -20.18 -8.96 0.17
CA GLN A 154 -20.60 -8.02 1.22
C GLN A 154 -20.36 -6.58 0.80
N HIS A 155 -20.83 -6.21 -0.39
CA HIS A 155 -20.55 -4.94 -1.07
C HIS A 155 -20.93 -3.69 -0.26
N GLU A 156 -22.05 -3.73 0.47
CA GLU A 156 -22.43 -2.62 1.37
C GLU A 156 -21.43 -2.42 2.51
N ALA A 157 -20.89 -3.49 3.05
CA ALA A 157 -19.88 -3.42 4.10
C ALA A 157 -18.54 -2.91 3.55
N ALA A 158 -18.13 -3.39 2.37
CA ALA A 158 -16.95 -2.92 1.65
C ALA A 158 -17.04 -1.43 1.34
N LEU A 159 -18.19 -0.97 0.80
CA LEU A 159 -18.46 0.42 0.48
C LEU A 159 -18.29 1.34 1.71
N ARG A 160 -18.77 0.92 2.88
CA ARG A 160 -18.56 1.68 4.13
C ARG A 160 -17.09 1.82 4.49
N ILE A 161 -16.30 0.75 4.31
CA ILE A 161 -14.85 0.79 4.57
C ILE A 161 -14.17 1.77 3.61
N TYR A 162 -14.43 1.69 2.31
CA TYR A 162 -13.80 2.55 1.30
C TYR A 162 -14.15 4.01 1.49
N ARG A 163 -15.43 4.35 1.76
CA ARG A 163 -15.90 5.71 2.06
C ARG A 163 -15.32 6.26 3.37
N GLY A 164 -14.94 5.40 4.31
CA GLY A 164 -14.32 5.77 5.58
C GLY A 164 -12.87 6.19 5.47
N LEU A 165 -12.19 6.00 4.32
CA LEU A 165 -10.81 6.43 4.18
C LEU A 165 -10.73 7.97 4.07
N PRO A 166 -9.81 8.61 4.81
CA PRO A 166 -9.65 10.06 4.76
C PRO A 166 -9.32 10.55 3.34
N THR A 167 -9.93 11.67 2.93
CA THR A 167 -9.70 12.30 1.62
C THR A 167 -8.25 12.72 1.39
N LEU A 168 -7.54 13.06 2.45
CA LEU A 168 -6.10 13.38 2.42
C LEU A 168 -5.19 12.14 2.34
N SER A 169 -5.75 10.94 2.44
CA SER A 169 -4.97 9.72 2.28
C SER A 169 -4.45 9.59 0.84
N ALA A 170 -3.19 9.18 0.69
CA ALA A 170 -2.62 8.81 -0.62
C ALA A 170 -3.42 7.68 -1.31
N TYR A 171 -4.17 6.91 -0.55
CA TYR A 171 -4.96 5.78 -1.02
C TYR A 171 -6.44 6.12 -1.26
N HIS A 172 -6.85 7.39 -1.05
CA HIS A 172 -8.25 7.80 -1.21
C HIS A 172 -8.78 7.53 -2.62
N SER A 173 -8.00 7.81 -3.65
CA SER A 173 -8.42 7.56 -5.03
C SER A 173 -8.62 6.06 -5.33
N LEU A 174 -7.75 5.20 -4.80
CA LEU A 174 -7.92 3.76 -4.93
C LEU A 174 -9.18 3.30 -4.21
N ALA A 175 -9.42 3.82 -3.00
CA ALA A 175 -10.65 3.54 -2.25
C ALA A 175 -11.91 3.99 -3.01
N SER A 176 -11.88 5.18 -3.62
CA SER A 176 -13.01 5.68 -4.42
C SER A 176 -13.28 4.82 -5.67
N LEU A 177 -12.21 4.35 -6.35
CA LEU A 177 -12.36 3.42 -7.46
C LEU A 177 -12.94 2.07 -7.03
N ARG A 178 -12.56 1.55 -5.86
CA ARG A 178 -13.14 0.33 -5.29
C ARG A 178 -14.60 0.54 -4.86
N ALA A 179 -14.88 1.67 -4.20
CA ALA A 179 -16.25 2.05 -3.82
C ALA A 179 -17.18 2.13 -5.05
N ALA A 180 -16.70 2.68 -6.16
CA ALA A 180 -17.45 2.72 -7.42
C ALA A 180 -17.76 1.31 -7.94
N SER A 181 -16.82 0.36 -7.84
CA SER A 181 -17.08 -1.04 -8.20
C SER A 181 -18.11 -1.69 -7.28
N SER A 182 -17.99 -1.50 -5.95
CA SER A 182 -19.00 -2.03 -5.01
C SER A 182 -20.39 -1.44 -5.27
N LEU A 183 -20.49 -0.16 -5.68
CA LEU A 183 -21.75 0.46 -6.08
C LEU A 183 -22.34 -0.18 -7.33
N GLN A 184 -21.52 -0.54 -8.32
CA GLN A 184 -21.96 -1.29 -9.50
C GLN A 184 -22.49 -2.69 -9.13
N ASP A 185 -21.79 -3.41 -8.26
CA ASP A 185 -22.21 -4.73 -7.79
C ASP A 185 -23.53 -4.66 -6.97
N LEU A 186 -23.88 -3.48 -6.44
CA LEU A 186 -25.13 -3.17 -5.76
C LEU A 186 -26.22 -2.63 -6.70
N ASP A 187 -25.99 -2.57 -8.02
CA ASP A 187 -26.89 -1.96 -9.02
C ASP A 187 -27.17 -0.45 -8.78
N ARG A 188 -26.24 0.24 -8.10
CA ARG A 188 -26.31 1.68 -7.80
C ARG A 188 -25.46 2.47 -8.78
N ILE A 189 -25.77 2.35 -10.07
CA ILE A 189 -24.96 2.87 -11.17
C ILE A 189 -24.83 4.39 -11.11
N ASP A 190 -25.93 5.11 -10.85
CA ASP A 190 -25.90 6.58 -10.80
C ASP A 190 -24.93 7.11 -9.74
N GLU A 191 -24.91 6.49 -8.54
CA GLU A 191 -23.98 6.86 -7.48
C GLU A 191 -22.52 6.53 -7.84
N SER A 192 -22.31 5.45 -8.58
CA SER A 192 -20.99 5.09 -9.08
C SER A 192 -20.46 6.14 -10.06
N ILE A 193 -21.32 6.59 -11.01
CA ILE A 193 -20.99 7.64 -11.98
C ILE A 193 -20.69 8.96 -11.27
N GLU A 194 -21.51 9.35 -10.29
CA GLU A 194 -21.29 10.56 -9.51
C GLU A 194 -19.94 10.55 -8.80
N LEU A 195 -19.61 9.45 -8.08
CA LEU A 195 -18.35 9.27 -7.38
C LEU A 195 -17.14 9.33 -8.32
N LEU A 196 -17.21 8.68 -9.48
CA LEU A 196 -16.13 8.68 -10.46
C LEU A 196 -15.98 10.05 -11.14
N THR A 197 -17.08 10.78 -11.34
CA THR A 197 -17.05 12.14 -11.88
C THR A 197 -16.36 13.10 -10.92
N GLU A 198 -16.65 13.01 -9.63
CA GLU A 198 -15.98 13.79 -8.59
C GLU A 198 -14.48 13.47 -8.52
N LEU A 199 -14.14 12.19 -8.58
CA LEU A 199 -12.74 11.74 -8.61
C LEU A 199 -12.00 12.28 -9.86
N ALA A 200 -12.63 12.26 -11.05
CA ALA A 200 -12.05 12.80 -12.27
C ALA A 200 -11.80 14.31 -12.18
N ARG A 201 -12.72 15.07 -11.58
CA ARG A 201 -12.55 16.51 -11.36
C ARG A 201 -11.39 16.83 -10.42
N SER A 202 -11.16 16.01 -9.42
CA SER A 202 -10.07 16.17 -8.45
C SER A 202 -8.70 15.77 -9.01
N ARG A 203 -8.66 14.98 -10.10
CA ARG A 203 -7.44 14.41 -10.71
C ARG A 203 -7.44 14.52 -12.23
N LEU A 204 -7.25 15.73 -12.73
CA LEU A 204 -7.32 16.05 -14.17
C LEU A 204 -6.32 15.26 -15.04
N THR A 205 -5.25 14.70 -14.48
CA THR A 205 -4.23 13.95 -15.22
C THR A 205 -4.45 12.43 -15.19
N ASP A 206 -5.42 11.94 -14.41
CA ASP A 206 -5.74 10.51 -14.30
C ASP A 206 -6.99 10.17 -15.13
N PRO A 207 -6.87 9.50 -16.28
CA PRO A 207 -8.02 9.15 -17.12
C PRO A 207 -8.83 7.97 -16.55
N THR A 208 -8.34 7.26 -15.53
CA THR A 208 -8.95 6.03 -15.02
C THR A 208 -10.43 6.19 -14.63
N PRO A 209 -10.85 7.25 -13.91
CA PRO A 209 -12.27 7.41 -13.56
C PRO A 209 -13.15 7.59 -14.81
N LEU A 210 -12.69 8.34 -15.81
CA LEU A 210 -13.45 8.59 -17.04
C LEU A 210 -13.57 7.32 -17.90
N ILE A 211 -12.49 6.51 -17.97
CA ILE A 211 -12.53 5.22 -18.66
C ILE A 211 -13.58 4.32 -18.00
N ARG A 212 -13.59 4.25 -16.67
CA ARG A 212 -14.55 3.42 -15.94
C ARG A 212 -16.00 3.88 -16.12
N ILE A 213 -16.26 5.18 -16.26
CA ILE A 213 -17.59 5.70 -16.60
C ILE A 213 -17.99 5.25 -18.01
N GLY A 214 -17.05 5.26 -18.96
CA GLY A 214 -17.32 4.82 -20.34
C GLY A 214 -17.57 3.31 -20.48
N ASP A 215 -17.12 2.51 -19.52
CA ASP A 215 -17.27 1.04 -19.50
C ASP A 215 -18.58 0.59 -18.81
N MET A 216 -19.40 1.50 -18.29
CA MET A 216 -20.70 1.23 -17.64
C MET A 216 -21.84 1.27 -18.63
#